data_96dbd1ec38fd357d2a63084173dc5c3e
#
_entry.id   96dbd1ec38fd357d2a63084173dc5c3e
#
_cell.length_a   1.000
_cell.length_b   1.000
_cell.length_c   1.000
_cell.angle_alpha   90.00
_cell.angle_beta   90.00
_cell.angle_gamma   90.00
#
_symmetry.space_group_name_H-M   'P 1'
#
loop_
_entity.id
_entity.type
_entity.pdbx_description
1 polymer ?
#
loop_
_entity_poly.entity_id
_entity_poly.type
_entity_poly.pdbx_seq_one_letter_code
_entity_poly.pdbx_strand_id
1 'polypeptide(L)'
;MQYNLGVSYDKGEGVAKDHQMAAQWYRKAADQGDSDAQYNLGVAYDEGEGVPQDHEQAVAWYRKAAAQNHVRAQFNLAVSYDDGEGVAQDKKQAVHWYTKAAEQGDADAQQNLSVMYARGEGVARDAAKSRYWARKARESRARDAD
;
A
#
# COMPACT_ATOMS: atom_id res chain seq x y z
N MET A 1 14.35 15.67 -4.11
CA MET A 1 15.74 15.26 -4.41
C MET A 1 16.13 13.94 -3.77
N GLN A 2 15.96 13.80 -2.46
CA GLN A 2 16.33 12.55 -1.75
C GLN A 2 15.50 11.35 -2.22
N TYR A 3 14.21 11.55 -2.42
CA TYR A 3 13.34 10.50 -2.96
C TYR A 3 13.81 10.06 -4.35
N ASN A 4 14.12 11.03 -5.22
CA ASN A 4 14.56 10.73 -6.58
C ASN A 4 15.90 10.00 -6.61
N LEU A 5 16.81 10.32 -5.69
CA LEU A 5 18.06 9.57 -5.55
C LEU A 5 17.78 8.13 -5.12
N GLY A 6 16.84 7.95 -4.20
CA GLY A 6 16.41 6.60 -3.81
C GLY A 6 15.91 5.80 -4.99
N VAL A 7 15.05 6.39 -5.81
CA VAL A 7 14.52 5.74 -7.01
C VAL A 7 15.65 5.39 -7.98
N SER A 8 16.60 6.30 -8.17
CA SER A 8 17.74 6.05 -9.08
C SER A 8 18.57 4.85 -8.64
N TYR A 9 18.86 4.73 -7.35
CA TYR A 9 19.59 3.58 -6.82
C TYR A 9 18.76 2.29 -6.88
N ASP A 10 17.47 2.40 -6.64
CA ASP A 10 16.57 1.25 -6.65
C ASP A 10 16.43 0.65 -8.06
N LYS A 11 16.37 1.50 -9.06
CA LYS A 11 16.21 1.08 -10.48
C LYS A 11 17.53 0.96 -11.23
N GLY A 12 18.61 1.51 -10.69
CA GLY A 12 19.91 1.53 -11.37
C GLY A 12 19.98 2.56 -12.49
N GLU A 13 19.20 3.63 -12.40
CA GLU A 13 19.16 4.69 -13.41
C GLU A 13 20.23 5.74 -13.09
N GLY A 14 21.23 5.85 -13.95
CA GLY A 14 22.33 6.79 -13.79
C GLY A 14 23.38 6.39 -12.76
N VAL A 15 23.10 5.36 -11.95
CA VAL A 15 24.01 4.79 -10.94
C VAL A 15 23.82 3.27 -10.92
N ALA A 16 24.78 2.55 -10.36
CA ALA A 16 24.63 1.10 -10.18
C ALA A 16 23.47 0.82 -9.24
N LYS A 17 22.65 -0.18 -9.56
CA LYS A 17 21.54 -0.58 -8.72
C LYS A 17 22.03 -0.98 -7.34
N ASP A 18 21.47 -0.38 -6.31
CA ASP A 18 21.88 -0.59 -4.93
C ASP A 18 20.69 -0.34 -3.99
N HIS A 19 20.06 -1.43 -3.54
CA HIS A 19 18.89 -1.34 -2.64
C HIS A 19 19.24 -0.77 -1.28
N GLN A 20 20.46 -0.99 -0.78
CA GLN A 20 20.89 -0.41 0.50
C GLN A 20 20.98 1.11 0.41
N MET A 21 21.56 1.62 -0.65
CA MET A 21 21.63 3.07 -0.90
C MET A 21 20.24 3.64 -1.13
N ALA A 22 19.40 2.91 -1.87
CA ALA A 22 18.01 3.32 -2.09
C ALA A 22 17.28 3.49 -0.76
N ALA A 23 17.37 2.48 0.11
CA ALA A 23 16.73 2.51 1.42
C ALA A 23 17.21 3.70 2.27
N GLN A 24 18.51 4.02 2.23
CA GLN A 24 19.05 5.16 2.97
C GLN A 24 18.46 6.48 2.46
N TRP A 25 18.36 6.67 1.15
CA TRP A 25 17.79 7.89 0.58
C TRP A 25 16.28 7.99 0.83
N TYR A 26 15.56 6.86 0.71
CA TYR A 26 14.15 6.83 1.07
C TYR A 26 13.96 7.19 2.54
N ARG A 27 14.82 6.67 3.43
CA ARG A 27 14.75 6.99 4.85
C ARG A 27 14.89 8.48 5.12
N LYS A 28 15.85 9.11 4.47
CA LYS A 28 16.05 10.56 4.61
C LYS A 28 14.83 11.34 4.17
N ALA A 29 14.27 11.01 3.01
CA ALA A 29 13.07 11.67 2.50
C ALA A 29 11.86 11.36 3.38
N ALA A 30 11.71 10.12 3.81
CA ALA A 30 10.60 9.67 4.66
C ALA A 30 10.59 10.39 6.00
N ASP A 31 11.77 10.58 6.60
CA ASP A 31 11.91 11.31 7.88
C ASP A 31 11.51 12.77 7.74
N GLN A 32 11.55 13.31 6.52
CA GLN A 32 11.11 14.67 6.21
C GLN A 32 9.63 14.74 5.81
N GLY A 33 8.93 13.63 5.85
CA GLY A 33 7.49 13.60 5.60
C GLY A 33 7.07 13.27 4.18
N ASP A 34 8.00 12.89 3.30
CA ASP A 34 7.67 12.53 1.91
C ASP A 34 6.90 11.20 1.90
N SER A 35 5.64 11.22 1.47
CA SER A 35 4.77 10.04 1.52
C SER A 35 5.18 8.95 0.54
N ASP A 36 5.70 9.30 -0.63
CA ASP A 36 6.21 8.31 -1.58
C ASP A 36 7.42 7.59 -1.02
N ALA A 37 8.32 8.32 -0.37
CA ALA A 37 9.48 7.74 0.28
C ALA A 37 9.07 6.84 1.45
N GLN A 38 8.08 7.27 2.23
CA GLN A 38 7.54 6.45 3.33
C GLN A 38 6.99 5.15 2.80
N TYR A 39 6.22 5.19 1.72
CA TYR A 39 5.69 4.00 1.07
C TYR A 39 6.82 3.07 0.59
N ASN A 40 7.78 3.61 -0.14
CA ASN A 40 8.89 2.82 -0.68
C ASN A 40 9.75 2.21 0.42
N LEU A 41 9.96 2.95 1.52
CA LEU A 41 10.67 2.41 2.68
C LEU A 41 9.87 1.27 3.33
N GLY A 42 8.54 1.42 3.40
CA GLY A 42 7.66 0.37 3.87
C GLY A 42 7.81 -0.90 3.03
N VAL A 43 7.82 -0.75 1.70
CA VAL A 43 8.01 -1.88 0.77
C VAL A 43 9.39 -2.53 0.99
N ALA A 44 10.43 -1.71 1.18
CA ALA A 44 11.78 -2.23 1.43
C ALA A 44 11.82 -3.12 2.67
N TYR A 45 11.18 -2.70 3.76
CA TYR A 45 11.09 -3.53 4.97
C TYR A 45 10.22 -4.77 4.76
N ASP A 46 9.14 -4.63 4.00
CA ASP A 46 8.22 -5.74 3.76
C ASP A 46 8.90 -6.85 2.95
N GLU A 47 9.71 -6.48 1.98
CA GLU A 47 10.37 -7.41 1.08
C GLU A 47 11.81 -7.74 1.49
N GLY A 48 12.37 -7.00 2.43
CA GLY A 48 13.76 -7.19 2.84
C GLY A 48 14.75 -6.74 1.78
N GLU A 49 14.45 -5.64 1.08
CA GLU A 49 15.33 -5.09 0.04
C GLU A 49 16.12 -3.91 0.57
N GLY A 50 17.42 -4.10 0.72
CA GLY A 50 18.32 -3.06 1.23
C GLY A 50 18.29 -2.86 2.74
N VAL A 51 17.34 -3.51 3.43
CA VAL A 51 17.21 -3.54 4.89
C VAL A 51 16.75 -4.95 5.27
N PRO A 52 17.00 -5.40 6.51
CA PRO A 52 16.43 -6.68 6.96
C PRO A 52 14.91 -6.64 6.90
N GLN A 53 14.31 -7.73 6.45
CA GLN A 53 12.85 -7.83 6.38
C GLN A 53 12.24 -7.64 7.77
N ASP A 54 11.25 -6.75 7.85
CA ASP A 54 10.58 -6.42 9.12
C ASP A 54 9.18 -5.89 8.82
N HIS A 55 8.18 -6.76 8.94
CA HIS A 55 6.79 -6.39 8.63
C HIS A 55 6.23 -5.34 9.60
N GLU A 56 6.69 -5.30 10.85
CA GLU A 56 6.25 -4.27 11.80
C GLU A 56 6.73 -2.88 11.37
N GLN A 57 7.97 -2.78 10.93
CA GLN A 57 8.51 -1.53 10.40
C GLN A 57 7.77 -1.13 9.12
N ALA A 58 7.49 -2.10 8.26
CA ALA A 58 6.73 -1.84 7.03
C ALA A 58 5.39 -1.20 7.36
N VAL A 59 4.65 -1.78 8.29
CA VAL A 59 3.35 -1.24 8.72
C VAL A 59 3.48 0.17 9.29
N ALA A 60 4.51 0.42 10.09
CA ALA A 60 4.73 1.76 10.67
C ALA A 60 4.89 2.82 9.57
N TRP A 61 5.67 2.51 8.52
CA TRP A 61 5.86 3.43 7.41
C TRP A 61 4.61 3.56 6.54
N TYR A 62 3.91 2.45 6.27
CA TYR A 62 2.65 2.49 5.52
C TYR A 62 1.62 3.38 6.24
N ARG A 63 1.54 3.30 7.56
CA ARG A 63 0.62 4.16 8.33
C ARG A 63 0.90 5.63 8.10
N LYS A 64 2.16 6.01 8.11
CA LYS A 64 2.55 7.42 7.88
C LYS A 64 2.16 7.90 6.50
N ALA A 65 2.45 7.10 5.48
CA ALA A 65 2.10 7.44 4.10
C ALA A 65 0.58 7.42 3.90
N ALA A 66 -0.11 6.42 4.45
CA ALA A 66 -1.56 6.28 4.35
C ALA A 66 -2.29 7.47 4.98
N ALA A 67 -1.79 7.98 6.09
CA ALA A 67 -2.33 9.15 6.76
C ALA A 67 -2.21 10.42 5.90
N GLN A 68 -1.27 10.44 4.97
CA GLN A 68 -1.11 11.51 3.98
C GLN A 68 -1.86 11.23 2.68
N ASN A 69 -2.78 10.28 2.71
CA ASN A 69 -3.64 9.91 1.58
C ASN A 69 -2.91 9.21 0.43
N HIS A 70 -1.77 8.58 0.70
CA HIS A 70 -1.04 7.80 -0.30
C HIS A 70 -1.82 6.51 -0.59
N VAL A 71 -2.32 6.37 -1.82
CA VAL A 71 -3.27 5.31 -2.20
C VAL A 71 -2.69 3.91 -2.02
N ARG A 72 -1.48 3.68 -2.55
CA ARG A 72 -0.87 2.35 -2.48
C ARG A 72 -0.46 1.99 -1.06
N ALA A 73 -0.08 2.98 -0.24
CA ALA A 73 0.20 2.74 1.17
C ALA A 73 -1.08 2.35 1.92
N GLN A 74 -2.21 2.98 1.58
CA GLN A 74 -3.52 2.60 2.15
C GLN A 74 -3.86 1.16 1.79
N PHE A 75 -3.66 0.77 0.53
CA PHE A 75 -3.88 -0.59 0.08
C PHE A 75 -2.98 -1.58 0.84
N ASN A 76 -1.68 -1.30 0.92
CA ASN A 76 -0.74 -2.19 1.59
C ASN A 76 -1.02 -2.30 3.09
N LEU A 77 -1.42 -1.20 3.72
CA LEU A 77 -1.83 -1.21 5.13
C LEU A 77 -3.07 -2.08 5.34
N ALA A 78 -4.05 -1.98 4.42
CA ALA A 78 -5.24 -2.82 4.46
C ALA A 78 -4.86 -4.31 4.36
N VAL A 79 -3.97 -4.66 3.45
CA VAL A 79 -3.48 -6.04 3.29
C VAL A 79 -2.82 -6.52 4.59
N SER A 80 -2.02 -5.68 5.23
CA SER A 80 -1.37 -6.03 6.50
C SER A 80 -2.40 -6.37 7.58
N TYR A 81 -3.45 -5.58 7.71
CA TYR A 81 -4.54 -5.88 8.64
C TYR A 81 -5.33 -7.12 8.24
N ASP A 82 -5.55 -7.30 6.94
CA ASP A 82 -6.30 -8.44 6.41
C ASP A 82 -5.58 -9.76 6.71
N ASP A 83 -4.28 -9.78 6.50
CA ASP A 83 -3.46 -10.99 6.66
C ASP A 83 -2.90 -11.14 8.08
N GLY A 84 -2.88 -10.09 8.88
CA GLY A 84 -2.26 -10.12 10.20
C GLY A 84 -0.74 -10.16 10.12
N GLU A 85 -0.16 -9.42 9.18
CA GLU A 85 1.27 -9.39 8.96
C GLU A 85 1.85 -8.06 9.41
N GLY A 86 2.69 -8.09 10.44
CA GLY A 86 3.26 -6.89 11.05
C GLY A 86 2.32 -6.16 12.01
N VAL A 87 1.06 -6.57 12.06
CA VAL A 87 0.04 -6.09 13.01
C VAL A 87 -0.91 -7.24 13.32
N ALA A 88 -1.66 -7.14 14.40
CA ALA A 88 -2.72 -8.09 14.67
C ALA A 88 -3.77 -8.02 13.56
N GLN A 89 -4.22 -9.19 13.09
CA GLN A 89 -5.27 -9.25 12.07
C GLN A 89 -6.52 -8.52 12.55
N ASP A 90 -7.06 -7.65 11.69
CA ASP A 90 -8.24 -6.87 11.98
C ASP A 90 -8.99 -6.57 10.68
N LYS A 91 -10.00 -7.37 10.38
CA LYS A 91 -10.77 -7.24 9.15
C LYS A 91 -11.52 -5.91 9.04
N LYS A 92 -11.93 -5.34 10.17
CA LYS A 92 -12.60 -4.02 10.17
C LYS A 92 -11.64 -2.92 9.73
N GLN A 93 -10.41 -2.95 10.23
CA GLN A 93 -9.38 -2.00 9.80
C GLN A 93 -9.02 -2.23 8.33
N ALA A 94 -8.97 -3.48 7.89
CA ALA A 94 -8.72 -3.78 6.48
C ALA A 94 -9.80 -3.15 5.60
N VAL A 95 -11.07 -3.31 5.94
CA VAL A 95 -12.18 -2.67 5.20
C VAL A 95 -12.03 -1.16 5.18
N HIS A 96 -11.69 -0.56 6.31
CA HIS A 96 -11.51 0.89 6.41
C HIS A 96 -10.46 1.39 5.40
N TRP A 97 -9.29 0.77 5.38
CA TRP A 97 -8.20 1.21 4.50
C TRP A 97 -8.42 0.82 3.04
N TYR A 98 -8.99 -0.37 2.77
CA TYR A 98 -9.40 -0.72 1.41
C TYR A 98 -10.42 0.28 0.87
N THR A 99 -11.37 0.72 1.71
CA THR A 99 -12.38 1.70 1.30
C THR A 99 -11.72 3.02 0.89
N LYS A 100 -10.77 3.50 1.68
CA LYS A 100 -10.07 4.74 1.35
C LYS A 100 -9.32 4.64 0.02
N ALA A 101 -8.61 3.56 -0.21
CA ALA A 101 -7.91 3.35 -1.47
C ALA A 101 -8.89 3.16 -2.64
N ALA A 102 -9.96 2.41 -2.40
CA ALA A 102 -11.00 2.15 -3.41
C ALA A 102 -11.69 3.43 -3.86
N GLU A 103 -11.98 4.32 -2.93
CA GLU A 103 -12.61 5.62 -3.25
C GLU A 103 -11.70 6.51 -4.09
N GLN A 104 -10.40 6.27 -4.06
CA GLN A 104 -9.43 6.97 -4.89
C GLN A 104 -9.18 6.26 -6.23
N GLY A 105 -9.91 5.19 -6.52
CA GLY A 105 -9.84 4.50 -7.79
C GLY A 105 -8.86 3.33 -7.86
N ASP A 106 -8.34 2.86 -6.74
CA ASP A 106 -7.44 1.69 -6.74
C ASP A 106 -8.26 0.43 -7.03
N ALA A 107 -8.00 -0.18 -8.18
CA ALA A 107 -8.76 -1.34 -8.65
C ALA A 107 -8.58 -2.58 -7.75
N ASP A 108 -7.38 -2.78 -7.24
CA ASP A 108 -7.10 -3.92 -6.35
C ASP A 108 -7.88 -3.78 -5.02
N ALA A 109 -7.92 -2.57 -4.47
CA ALA A 109 -8.69 -2.29 -3.26
C ALA A 109 -10.18 -2.48 -3.51
N GLN A 110 -10.68 -2.02 -4.65
CA GLN A 110 -12.09 -2.18 -5.04
C GLN A 110 -12.44 -3.67 -5.15
N GLN A 111 -11.58 -4.48 -5.76
CA GLN A 111 -11.79 -5.91 -5.88
C GLN A 111 -11.81 -6.60 -4.52
N ASN A 112 -10.84 -6.28 -3.66
CA ASN A 112 -10.78 -6.88 -2.32
C ASN A 112 -11.97 -6.49 -1.47
N LEU A 113 -12.41 -5.23 -1.58
CA LEU A 113 -13.58 -4.74 -0.86
C LEU A 113 -14.85 -5.46 -1.32
N SER A 114 -14.99 -5.71 -2.63
CA SER A 114 -16.10 -6.49 -3.18
C SER A 114 -16.17 -7.88 -2.53
N VAL A 115 -15.04 -8.55 -2.42
CA VAL A 115 -14.96 -9.88 -1.80
C VAL A 115 -15.36 -9.83 -0.32
N MET A 116 -14.90 -8.80 0.41
CA MET A 116 -15.22 -8.67 1.83
C MET A 116 -16.72 -8.47 2.06
N TYR A 117 -17.37 -7.66 1.22
CA TYR A 117 -18.84 -7.51 1.30
C TYR A 117 -19.57 -8.80 0.90
N ALA A 118 -19.05 -9.55 -0.07
CA ALA A 118 -19.67 -10.82 -0.47
C ALA A 118 -19.61 -11.86 0.64
N ARG A 119 -18.51 -11.86 1.41
CA ARG A 119 -18.29 -12.86 2.47
C ARG A 119 -18.70 -12.40 3.85
N GLY A 120 -18.94 -11.10 4.05
CA GLY A 120 -19.22 -10.55 5.37
C GLY A 120 -17.98 -10.55 6.26
N GLU A 121 -16.82 -10.26 5.70
CA GLU A 121 -15.56 -10.17 6.43
C GLU A 121 -15.28 -8.72 6.81
N GLY A 122 -15.27 -8.42 8.11
CA GLY A 122 -15.04 -7.07 8.61
C GLY A 122 -16.19 -6.09 8.41
N VAL A 123 -17.22 -6.49 7.65
CA VAL A 123 -18.45 -5.74 7.39
C VAL A 123 -19.61 -6.73 7.33
N ALA A 124 -20.82 -6.23 7.47
CA ALA A 124 -22.00 -7.04 7.24
C ALA A 124 -22.05 -7.43 5.75
N ARG A 125 -22.39 -8.69 5.48
CA ARG A 125 -22.56 -9.17 4.11
C ARG A 125 -23.56 -8.30 3.36
N ASP A 126 -23.18 -7.86 2.16
CA ASP A 126 -24.00 -6.96 1.34
C ASP A 126 -23.72 -7.22 -0.14
N ALA A 127 -24.62 -8.00 -0.77
CA ALA A 127 -24.46 -8.37 -2.17
C ALA A 127 -24.49 -7.17 -3.12
N ALA A 128 -25.29 -6.16 -2.80
CA ALA A 128 -25.37 -4.94 -3.63
C ALA A 128 -24.05 -4.16 -3.61
N LYS A 129 -23.46 -3.96 -2.44
CA LYS A 129 -22.16 -3.29 -2.31
C LYS A 129 -21.05 -4.11 -2.96
N SER A 130 -21.10 -5.44 -2.80
CA SER A 130 -20.14 -6.33 -3.47
C SER A 130 -20.17 -6.12 -4.99
N ARG A 131 -21.36 -6.11 -5.60
CA ARG A 131 -21.51 -5.87 -7.04
C ARG A 131 -21.05 -4.48 -7.45
N TYR A 132 -21.38 -3.48 -6.64
CA TYR A 132 -20.94 -2.09 -6.88
C TYR A 132 -19.41 -2.01 -6.99
N TRP A 133 -18.70 -2.55 -6.01
CA TRP A 133 -17.24 -2.48 -6.00
C TRP A 133 -16.60 -3.37 -7.07
N ALA A 134 -17.21 -4.52 -7.38
CA ALA A 134 -16.74 -5.36 -8.49
C ALA A 134 -16.83 -4.63 -9.84
N ARG A 135 -17.92 -3.89 -10.06
CA ARG A 135 -18.09 -3.07 -11.27
C ARG A 135 -17.06 -1.94 -11.30
N LYS A 136 -16.86 -1.26 -10.16
CA LYS A 136 -15.85 -0.21 -10.06
C LYS A 136 -14.45 -0.72 -10.36
N ALA A 137 -14.12 -1.91 -9.89
CA ALA A 137 -12.82 -2.53 -10.18
C ALA A 137 -12.63 -2.76 -11.67
N ARG A 138 -13.66 -3.27 -12.36
CA ARG A 138 -13.60 -3.46 -13.82
C ARG A 138 -13.43 -2.12 -14.55
N GLU A 139 -14.17 -1.10 -14.14
CA GLU A 139 -14.08 0.25 -14.74
C GLU A 139 -12.70 0.85 -14.53
N SER A 140 -12.14 0.71 -13.32
CA SER A 140 -10.82 1.22 -13.00
C SER A 140 -9.73 0.53 -13.82
N ARG A 141 -9.82 -0.81 -13.97
CA ARG A 141 -8.85 -1.56 -14.78
C ARG A 141 -8.93 -1.21 -16.26
N ALA A 142 -10.14 -1.01 -16.79
CA ALA A 142 -10.32 -0.59 -18.17
C ALA A 142 -9.72 0.80 -18.42
N ARG A 143 -9.90 1.72 -17.47
CA ARG A 143 -9.33 3.08 -17.55
C ARG A 143 -7.79 3.04 -17.48
N ASP A 144 -7.25 2.22 -16.58
CA ASP A 144 -5.81 2.09 -16.40
C ASP A 144 -5.12 1.41 -17.60
N ALA A 145 -5.86 0.60 -18.37
CA ALA A 145 -5.36 -0.07 -19.57
C ALA A 145 -5.22 0.88 -20.77
N ASP A 146 -5.90 2.03 -20.74
CA ASP A 146 -5.82 3.05 -21.78
C ASP A 146 -4.61 3.96 -21.49
#